data_d5acf9bf8d74da5b436ba56b30bd6695
#
_entry.id   d5acf9bf8d74da5b436ba56b30bd6695
#
_cell.length_a   1.000
_cell.length_b   1.000
_cell.length_c   1.000
_cell.angle_alpha   90.00
_cell.angle_beta   90.00
_cell.angle_gamma   90.00
#
_symmetry.space_group_name_H-M   'P 1'
#
loop_
_entity.id
_entity.type
_entity.pdbx_description
1 polymer ?
#
loop_
_entity_poly.entity_id
_entity_poly.type
_entity_poly.pdbx_seq_one_letter_code
_entity_poly.pdbx_strand_id
1 'polypeptide(L)'
;MTVQQPAADAVAAPDRFPLKTWLITFAGWMFDFYDLFLLSFLLIPIGRDLHLSAKEEGWLLGVALGASGVGGILFGYLSDMLGRKRVMTWTIFVYSLGTALTAFATGPHTLFLFRIVTGLGVGGEWAIGHALLAESSPARMRGRASALLQSGEPVGVALALVACLVGEPIVGWRGVFLISSASAVVALFVRQHLPESRLWDGQHVERLSPTAAFRRIAAAGLLGAFGKGFVLAVLKLGTYWTCYIWLPKFLQQQMGQGVGRSALWVGSAQLGQLLGMVAFGVVADRYGRRAAFTAYSLLTAAAIYGLAFHWQALLAEPVRFWTAVVAMGFGSGCTAGFGALFAELFPTDVRNLAMGTAYNLARGVQVVAPVIVGFFVSQYGLAGGLGVPMVLAILTAAWVWTLPETRHRDLAAIDRRNHGGRP
;
A
#
# COMPACT_ATOMS: atom_id res chain seq x y z
N MET A 1 -42.07 13.17 31.72
CA MET A 1 -41.94 12.12 30.70
C MET A 1 -40.44 12.03 30.39
N THR A 2 -39.73 11.13 31.03
CA THR A 2 -38.33 10.84 30.81
C THR A 2 -38.23 9.96 29.56
N VAL A 3 -37.73 10.55 28.47
CA VAL A 3 -37.40 9.78 27.26
C VAL A 3 -36.23 8.88 27.60
N GLN A 4 -36.49 7.60 27.86
CA GLN A 4 -35.46 6.57 27.90
C GLN A 4 -34.82 6.53 26.51
N GLN A 5 -33.56 6.99 26.41
CA GLN A 5 -32.70 6.65 25.29
C GLN A 5 -32.61 5.12 25.25
N PRO A 6 -32.92 4.48 24.10
CA PRO A 6 -32.68 3.04 23.97
C PRO A 6 -31.19 2.81 24.20
N ALA A 7 -30.89 1.94 25.16
CA ALA A 7 -29.54 1.45 25.38
C ALA A 7 -29.01 0.98 24.01
N ALA A 8 -27.95 1.61 23.52
CA ALA A 8 -27.25 1.16 22.36
C ALA A 8 -26.81 -0.27 22.67
N ASP A 9 -27.52 -1.25 22.12
CA ASP A 9 -27.08 -2.64 22.18
C ASP A 9 -25.64 -2.65 21.67
N ALA A 10 -24.71 -2.86 22.59
CA ALA A 10 -23.30 -2.93 22.27
C ALA A 10 -23.15 -4.08 21.27
N VAL A 11 -22.96 -3.73 20.01
CA VAL A 11 -22.74 -4.72 18.94
C VAL A 11 -21.61 -5.61 19.43
N ALA A 12 -21.95 -6.84 19.83
CA ALA A 12 -21.01 -7.78 20.42
C ALA A 12 -19.80 -7.91 19.46
N ALA A 13 -18.60 -7.70 20.00
CA ALA A 13 -17.38 -7.83 19.23
C ALA A 13 -17.31 -9.24 18.62
N PRO A 14 -16.97 -9.38 17.35
CA PRO A 14 -16.92 -10.68 16.70
C PRO A 14 -15.88 -11.57 17.42
N ASP A 15 -16.27 -12.80 17.74
CA ASP A 15 -15.39 -13.75 18.45
C ASP A 15 -14.45 -14.51 17.53
N ARG A 16 -14.73 -14.53 16.22
CA ARG A 16 -14.01 -15.30 15.21
C ARG A 16 -13.37 -14.40 14.16
N PHE A 17 -12.27 -14.90 13.59
CA PHE A 17 -11.62 -14.24 12.44
C PHE A 17 -12.58 -14.18 11.24
N PRO A 18 -12.78 -13.00 10.62
CA PRO A 18 -13.70 -12.80 9.52
C PRO A 18 -13.10 -13.27 8.19
N LEU A 19 -12.94 -14.57 8.01
CA LEU A 19 -12.26 -15.17 6.86
C LEU A 19 -12.81 -14.68 5.52
N LYS A 20 -14.13 -14.58 5.39
CA LYS A 20 -14.76 -14.14 4.14
C LYS A 20 -14.43 -12.68 3.81
N THR A 21 -14.54 -11.78 4.79
CA THR A 21 -14.18 -10.38 4.63
C THR A 21 -12.70 -10.24 4.29
N TRP A 22 -11.84 -10.99 5.01
CA TRP A 22 -10.41 -10.99 4.75
C TRP A 22 -10.07 -11.48 3.33
N LEU A 23 -10.62 -12.61 2.87
CA LEU A 23 -10.35 -13.13 1.52
C LEU A 23 -10.71 -12.11 0.42
N ILE A 24 -11.85 -11.44 0.56
CA ILE A 24 -12.31 -10.47 -0.43
C ILE A 24 -11.44 -9.22 -0.42
N THR A 25 -11.17 -8.65 0.75
CA THR A 25 -10.33 -7.45 0.87
C THR A 25 -8.85 -7.74 0.50
N PHE A 26 -8.36 -8.93 0.84
CA PHE A 26 -7.04 -9.42 0.42
C PHE A 26 -6.95 -9.51 -1.12
N ALA A 27 -7.96 -10.08 -1.77
CA ALA A 27 -7.98 -10.20 -3.23
C ALA A 27 -7.99 -8.81 -3.90
N GLY A 28 -8.79 -7.86 -3.41
CA GLY A 28 -8.77 -6.49 -3.91
C GLY A 28 -7.37 -5.88 -3.81
N TRP A 29 -6.79 -5.87 -2.62
CA TRP A 29 -5.44 -5.34 -2.37
C TRP A 29 -4.34 -6.04 -3.19
N MET A 30 -4.44 -7.34 -3.35
CA MET A 30 -3.55 -8.14 -4.20
C MET A 30 -3.62 -7.68 -5.66
N PHE A 31 -4.81 -7.47 -6.21
CA PHE A 31 -4.99 -7.02 -7.59
C PHE A 31 -4.54 -5.57 -7.81
N ASP A 32 -4.58 -4.70 -6.81
CA ASP A 32 -4.01 -3.36 -6.87
C ASP A 32 -2.50 -3.41 -7.18
N PHE A 33 -1.75 -4.20 -6.41
CA PHE A 33 -0.31 -4.36 -6.62
C PHE A 33 0.03 -5.14 -7.88
N TYR A 34 -0.80 -6.12 -8.22
CA TYR A 34 -0.71 -6.82 -9.49
C TYR A 34 -0.73 -5.83 -10.65
N ASP A 35 -1.72 -4.95 -10.73
CA ASP A 35 -1.85 -3.99 -11.84
C ASP A 35 -0.71 -2.95 -11.88
N LEU A 36 -0.34 -2.41 -10.72
CA LEU A 36 0.76 -1.45 -10.64
C LEU A 36 2.09 -2.04 -11.12
N PHE A 37 2.38 -3.29 -10.78
CA PHE A 37 3.62 -3.95 -11.17
C PHE A 37 3.59 -4.54 -12.58
N LEU A 38 2.43 -4.85 -13.15
CA LEU A 38 2.32 -5.16 -14.57
C LEU A 38 2.98 -4.10 -15.44
N LEU A 39 2.68 -2.82 -15.17
CA LEU A 39 3.28 -1.70 -15.88
C LEU A 39 4.81 -1.68 -15.71
N SER A 40 5.30 -1.90 -14.48
CA SER A 40 6.74 -1.90 -14.19
C SER A 40 7.48 -3.02 -14.96
N PHE A 41 6.92 -4.21 -15.00
CA PHE A 41 7.54 -5.34 -15.70
C PHE A 41 7.44 -5.23 -17.22
N LEU A 42 6.35 -4.64 -17.74
CA LEU A 42 6.10 -4.46 -19.16
C LEU A 42 6.60 -3.12 -19.72
N LEU A 43 7.29 -2.32 -18.91
CA LEU A 43 7.71 -0.96 -19.28
C LEU A 43 8.59 -0.96 -20.53
N ILE A 44 9.50 -1.93 -20.69
CA ILE A 44 10.40 -2.02 -21.84
C ILE A 44 9.64 -2.34 -23.13
N PRO A 45 8.80 -3.40 -23.22
CA PRO A 45 8.02 -3.64 -24.45
C PRO A 45 7.05 -2.50 -24.76
N ILE A 46 6.42 -1.88 -23.77
CA ILE A 46 5.55 -0.72 -23.96
C ILE A 46 6.35 0.48 -24.50
N GLY A 47 7.50 0.77 -23.89
CA GLY A 47 8.36 1.89 -24.29
C GLY A 47 8.85 1.76 -25.73
N ARG A 48 9.17 0.55 -26.17
CA ARG A 48 9.56 0.27 -27.56
C ARG A 48 8.40 0.44 -28.54
N ASP A 49 7.23 -0.08 -28.19
CA ASP A 49 6.06 -0.09 -29.08
C ASP A 49 5.44 1.31 -29.23
N LEU A 50 5.40 2.09 -28.16
CA LEU A 50 4.84 3.45 -28.15
C LEU A 50 5.90 4.55 -28.26
N HIS A 51 7.17 4.21 -28.52
CA HIS A 51 8.30 5.12 -28.67
C HIS A 51 8.46 6.10 -27.50
N LEU A 52 8.35 5.60 -26.25
CA LEU A 52 8.44 6.42 -25.05
C LEU A 52 9.89 6.87 -24.81
N SER A 53 10.05 8.15 -24.47
CA SER A 53 11.31 8.65 -23.93
C SER A 53 11.52 8.16 -22.49
N ALA A 54 12.77 8.13 -22.02
CA ALA A 54 13.10 7.73 -20.64
C ALA A 54 12.39 8.62 -19.60
N LYS A 55 12.12 9.88 -19.94
CA LYS A 55 11.36 10.81 -19.08
C LYS A 55 9.89 10.41 -18.98
N GLU A 56 9.27 10.05 -20.10
CA GLU A 56 7.88 9.59 -20.13
C GLU A 56 7.72 8.27 -19.38
N GLU A 57 8.65 7.32 -19.54
CA GLU A 57 8.65 6.08 -18.78
C GLU A 57 8.71 6.32 -17.25
N GLY A 58 9.56 7.26 -16.81
CA GLY A 58 9.63 7.64 -15.39
C GLY A 58 8.33 8.22 -14.87
N TRP A 59 7.72 9.16 -15.60
CA TRP A 59 6.42 9.73 -15.22
C TRP A 59 5.29 8.70 -15.28
N LEU A 60 5.32 7.79 -16.25
CA LEU A 60 4.32 6.75 -16.40
C LEU A 60 4.25 5.83 -15.19
N LEU A 61 5.41 5.45 -14.62
CA LEU A 61 5.49 4.67 -13.39
C LEU A 61 4.92 5.43 -12.18
N GLY A 62 5.06 6.77 -12.15
CA GLY A 62 4.60 7.58 -11.04
C GLY A 62 3.14 8.02 -11.12
N VAL A 63 2.58 8.19 -12.33
CA VAL A 63 1.28 8.84 -12.51
C VAL A 63 0.13 8.11 -11.82
N ALA A 64 0.13 6.77 -11.84
CA ALA A 64 -0.88 5.96 -11.14
C ALA A 64 -0.79 6.13 -9.62
N LEU A 65 0.43 6.28 -9.07
CA LEU A 65 0.64 6.56 -7.64
C LEU A 65 0.10 7.95 -7.27
N GLY A 66 0.38 8.95 -8.10
CA GLY A 66 -0.17 10.30 -7.92
C GLY A 66 -1.70 10.31 -7.93
N ALA A 67 -2.29 9.65 -8.93
CA ALA A 67 -3.74 9.51 -9.05
C ALA A 67 -4.35 8.73 -7.88
N SER A 68 -3.65 7.71 -7.34
CA SER A 68 -4.12 6.96 -6.18
C SER A 68 -4.22 7.79 -4.91
N GLY A 69 -3.37 8.82 -4.77
CA GLY A 69 -3.49 9.80 -3.68
C GLY A 69 -4.83 10.54 -3.72
N VAL A 70 -5.23 11.01 -4.90
CA VAL A 70 -6.53 11.66 -5.12
C VAL A 70 -7.68 10.67 -4.95
N GLY A 71 -7.55 9.48 -5.56
CA GLY A 71 -8.55 8.41 -5.46
C GLY A 71 -8.81 7.98 -4.01
N GLY A 72 -7.77 7.90 -3.19
CA GLY A 72 -7.89 7.56 -1.77
C GLY A 72 -8.72 8.55 -0.96
N ILE A 73 -8.57 9.84 -1.23
CA ILE A 73 -9.38 10.90 -0.59
C ILE A 73 -10.83 10.80 -1.10
N LEU A 74 -11.01 10.72 -2.41
CA LEU A 74 -12.33 10.69 -3.05
C LEU A 74 -13.14 9.46 -2.61
N PHE A 75 -12.60 8.27 -2.81
CA PHE A 75 -13.31 7.02 -2.49
C PHE A 75 -13.36 6.74 -0.99
N GLY A 76 -12.40 7.22 -0.21
CA GLY A 76 -12.48 7.23 1.24
C GLY A 76 -13.70 8.01 1.74
N TYR A 77 -13.87 9.23 1.26
CA TYR A 77 -15.04 10.06 1.56
C TYR A 77 -16.35 9.41 1.09
N LEU A 78 -16.39 8.93 -0.16
CA LEU A 78 -17.58 8.27 -0.70
C LEU A 78 -17.94 7.01 0.09
N SER A 79 -16.96 6.28 0.62
CA SER A 79 -17.22 5.06 1.41
C SER A 79 -17.87 5.36 2.75
N ASP A 80 -17.55 6.49 3.36
CA ASP A 80 -18.22 6.93 4.58
C ASP A 80 -19.67 7.37 4.31
N MET A 81 -19.95 7.91 3.12
CA MET A 81 -21.28 8.36 2.73
C MET A 81 -22.21 7.24 2.22
N LEU A 82 -21.67 6.36 1.38
CA LEU A 82 -22.47 5.43 0.55
C LEU A 82 -22.32 3.95 0.96
N GLY A 83 -21.48 3.69 1.95
CA GLY A 83 -21.18 2.34 2.44
C GLY A 83 -19.90 1.74 1.86
N ARG A 84 -19.24 0.92 2.68
CA ARG A 84 -17.92 0.34 2.36
C ARG A 84 -18.01 -0.62 1.17
N LYS A 85 -18.98 -1.54 1.18
CA LYS A 85 -19.20 -2.53 0.13
C LYS A 85 -19.44 -1.88 -1.23
N ARG A 86 -20.33 -0.88 -1.28
CA ARG A 86 -20.72 -0.21 -2.52
C ARG A 86 -19.53 0.49 -3.17
N VAL A 87 -18.81 1.27 -2.40
CA VAL A 87 -17.67 2.04 -2.90
C VAL A 87 -16.50 1.14 -3.27
N MET A 88 -16.23 0.08 -2.50
CA MET A 88 -15.23 -0.92 -2.85
C MET A 88 -15.54 -1.59 -4.20
N THR A 89 -16.81 -1.86 -4.50
CA THR A 89 -17.20 -2.36 -5.82
C THR A 89 -16.86 -1.37 -6.94
N TRP A 90 -17.07 -0.07 -6.70
CA TRP A 90 -16.76 0.96 -7.69
C TRP A 90 -15.26 1.13 -7.89
N THR A 91 -14.45 1.09 -6.82
CA THR A 91 -12.99 1.21 -6.93
C THR A 91 -12.41 0.11 -7.79
N ILE A 92 -12.81 -1.15 -7.54
CA ILE A 92 -12.39 -2.30 -8.33
C ILE A 92 -12.80 -2.14 -9.81
N PHE A 93 -14.03 -1.71 -10.07
CA PHE A 93 -14.51 -1.49 -11.43
C PHE A 93 -13.70 -0.40 -12.16
N VAL A 94 -13.43 0.73 -11.49
CA VAL A 94 -12.69 1.85 -12.08
C VAL A 94 -11.25 1.46 -12.44
N TYR A 95 -10.52 0.80 -11.53
CA TYR A 95 -9.15 0.40 -11.87
C TYR A 95 -9.12 -0.70 -12.94
N SER A 96 -10.04 -1.66 -12.91
CA SER A 96 -10.12 -2.71 -13.93
C SER A 96 -10.44 -2.14 -15.31
N LEU A 97 -11.31 -1.11 -15.37
CA LEU A 97 -11.57 -0.38 -16.61
C LEU A 97 -10.31 0.33 -17.13
N GLY A 98 -9.57 1.04 -16.25
CA GLY A 98 -8.31 1.68 -16.61
C GLY A 98 -7.26 0.67 -17.11
N THR A 99 -7.21 -0.52 -16.49
CA THR A 99 -6.36 -1.64 -16.93
C THR A 99 -6.75 -2.14 -18.31
N ALA A 100 -8.05 -2.35 -18.58
CA ALA A 100 -8.56 -2.74 -19.90
C ALA A 100 -8.23 -1.68 -20.96
N LEU A 101 -8.50 -0.41 -20.66
CA LEU A 101 -8.22 0.70 -21.58
C LEU A 101 -6.74 0.81 -21.91
N THR A 102 -5.84 0.46 -20.99
CA THR A 102 -4.39 0.46 -21.23
C THR A 102 -3.99 -0.42 -22.42
N ALA A 103 -4.68 -1.54 -22.63
CA ALA A 103 -4.46 -2.41 -23.80
C ALA A 103 -4.72 -1.69 -25.15
N PHE A 104 -5.54 -0.66 -25.16
CA PHE A 104 -5.91 0.12 -26.34
C PHE A 104 -5.12 1.43 -26.48
N ALA A 105 -4.08 1.64 -25.68
CA ALA A 105 -3.26 2.83 -25.79
C ALA A 105 -2.55 2.91 -27.13
N THR A 106 -2.67 4.05 -27.81
CA THR A 106 -2.08 4.34 -29.12
C THR A 106 -0.88 5.28 -29.06
N GLY A 107 -0.56 5.80 -27.88
CA GLY A 107 0.56 6.70 -27.67
C GLY A 107 0.68 7.12 -26.19
N PRO A 108 1.70 7.95 -25.87
CA PRO A 108 1.98 8.36 -24.49
C PRO A 108 0.77 8.98 -23.78
N HIS A 109 0.08 9.91 -24.41
CA HIS A 109 -1.04 10.66 -23.80
C HIS A 109 -2.21 9.75 -23.41
N THR A 110 -2.62 8.83 -24.31
CA THR A 110 -3.70 7.89 -24.02
C THR A 110 -3.29 6.91 -22.92
N LEU A 111 -2.04 6.46 -22.93
CA LEU A 111 -1.50 5.58 -21.90
C LEU A 111 -1.50 6.27 -20.52
N PHE A 112 -1.04 7.54 -20.44
CA PHE A 112 -1.08 8.33 -19.21
C PHE A 112 -2.51 8.49 -18.69
N LEU A 113 -3.45 8.86 -19.56
CA LEU A 113 -4.85 9.00 -19.18
C LEU A 113 -5.42 7.72 -18.57
N PHE A 114 -5.18 6.58 -19.21
CA PHE A 114 -5.68 5.30 -18.73
C PHE A 114 -5.03 4.87 -17.41
N ARG A 115 -3.74 5.20 -17.20
CA ARG A 115 -3.06 5.00 -15.92
C ARG A 115 -3.56 5.92 -14.80
N ILE A 116 -4.01 7.13 -15.12
CA ILE A 116 -4.71 8.00 -14.15
C ILE A 116 -6.02 7.35 -13.71
N VAL A 117 -6.82 6.83 -14.66
CA VAL A 117 -8.07 6.13 -14.30
C VAL A 117 -7.80 4.92 -13.41
N THR A 118 -6.81 4.09 -13.77
CA THR A 118 -6.38 2.96 -12.92
C THR A 118 -6.00 3.44 -11.51
N GLY A 119 -5.13 4.44 -11.41
CA GLY A 119 -4.65 4.96 -10.14
C GLY A 119 -5.77 5.50 -9.25
N LEU A 120 -6.74 6.21 -9.82
CA LEU A 120 -7.91 6.69 -9.07
C LEU A 120 -8.65 5.53 -8.40
N GLY A 121 -8.91 4.43 -9.12
CA GLY A 121 -9.57 3.25 -8.57
C GLY A 121 -8.76 2.60 -7.44
N VAL A 122 -7.48 2.35 -7.68
CA VAL A 122 -6.54 1.74 -6.72
C VAL A 122 -6.49 2.51 -5.39
N GLY A 123 -6.61 3.85 -5.42
CA GLY A 123 -6.50 4.66 -4.21
C GLY A 123 -7.53 4.36 -3.13
N GLY A 124 -8.75 3.91 -3.49
CA GLY A 124 -9.82 3.64 -2.53
C GLY A 124 -9.68 2.33 -1.74
N GLU A 125 -9.04 1.32 -2.34
CA GLU A 125 -9.01 -0.06 -1.82
C GLU A 125 -8.40 -0.18 -0.42
N TRP A 126 -7.24 0.42 -0.19
CA TRP A 126 -6.49 0.25 1.05
C TRP A 126 -7.28 0.67 2.29
N ALA A 127 -7.83 1.89 2.27
CA ALA A 127 -8.54 2.43 3.42
C ALA A 127 -9.83 1.67 3.71
N ILE A 128 -10.61 1.37 2.66
CA ILE A 128 -11.89 0.66 2.77
C ILE A 128 -11.66 -0.78 3.25
N GLY A 129 -10.69 -1.48 2.67
CA GLY A 129 -10.35 -2.85 3.03
C GLY A 129 -9.86 -2.98 4.48
N HIS A 130 -8.93 -2.11 4.90
CA HIS A 130 -8.43 -2.10 6.28
C HIS A 130 -9.50 -1.72 7.30
N ALA A 131 -10.34 -0.72 6.99
CA ALA A 131 -11.44 -0.32 7.85
C ALA A 131 -12.44 -1.47 8.05
N LEU A 132 -12.92 -2.04 6.94
CA LEU A 132 -13.89 -3.13 6.97
C LEU A 132 -13.36 -4.35 7.73
N LEU A 133 -12.09 -4.70 7.50
CA LEU A 133 -11.46 -5.83 8.20
C LEU A 133 -11.26 -5.53 9.68
N ALA A 134 -10.86 -4.30 10.05
CA ALA A 134 -10.70 -3.91 11.46
C ALA A 134 -12.03 -3.90 12.21
N GLU A 135 -13.10 -3.42 11.57
CA GLU A 135 -14.46 -3.39 12.11
C GLU A 135 -15.06 -4.80 12.28
N SER A 136 -14.63 -5.75 11.43
CA SER A 136 -15.09 -7.14 11.44
C SER A 136 -14.21 -8.07 12.29
N SER A 137 -13.07 -7.60 12.82
CA SER A 137 -12.09 -8.45 13.51
C SER A 137 -12.12 -8.28 15.03
N PRO A 138 -11.92 -9.37 15.81
CA PRO A 138 -11.71 -9.29 17.25
C PRO A 138 -10.53 -8.36 17.57
N ALA A 139 -10.64 -7.57 18.65
CA ALA A 139 -9.59 -6.62 19.03
C ALA A 139 -8.18 -7.27 19.15
N ARG A 140 -8.14 -8.49 19.71
CA ARG A 140 -6.90 -9.29 19.89
C ARG A 140 -6.25 -9.74 18.58
N MET A 141 -6.98 -9.71 17.46
CA MET A 141 -6.52 -10.20 16.15
C MET A 141 -6.34 -9.11 15.10
N ARG A 142 -6.67 -7.85 15.40
CA ARG A 142 -6.62 -6.74 14.43
C ARG A 142 -5.25 -6.53 13.80
N GLY A 143 -4.19 -6.60 14.59
CA GLY A 143 -2.82 -6.48 14.07
C GLY A 143 -2.48 -7.61 13.09
N ARG A 144 -2.83 -8.85 13.44
CA ARG A 144 -2.64 -10.02 12.55
C ARG A 144 -3.53 -9.93 11.31
N ALA A 145 -4.78 -9.51 11.45
CA ALA A 145 -5.71 -9.33 10.33
C ALA A 145 -5.18 -8.26 9.36
N SER A 146 -4.70 -7.12 9.87
CA SER A 146 -4.06 -6.07 9.07
C SER A 146 -2.81 -6.57 8.34
N ALA A 147 -1.94 -7.32 9.03
CA ALA A 147 -0.74 -7.88 8.43
C ALA A 147 -1.05 -8.91 7.33
N LEU A 148 -2.05 -9.76 7.56
CA LEU A 148 -2.52 -10.73 6.57
C LEU A 148 -3.19 -10.05 5.36
N LEU A 149 -3.90 -8.93 5.55
CA LEU A 149 -4.44 -8.15 4.43
C LEU A 149 -3.29 -7.54 3.62
N GLN A 150 -2.34 -6.91 4.31
CA GLN A 150 -1.21 -6.25 3.67
C GLN A 150 -0.33 -7.24 2.89
N SER A 151 -0.28 -8.52 3.26
CA SER A 151 0.47 -9.56 2.53
C SER A 151 -0.08 -9.85 1.13
N GLY A 152 -1.24 -9.30 0.76
CA GLY A 152 -1.73 -9.27 -0.63
C GLY A 152 -0.78 -8.51 -1.56
N GLU A 153 -0.05 -7.52 -1.06
CA GLU A 153 0.95 -6.75 -1.83
C GLU A 153 2.02 -7.64 -2.49
N PRO A 154 2.86 -8.39 -1.76
CA PRO A 154 3.87 -9.23 -2.39
C PRO A 154 3.30 -10.38 -3.22
N VAL A 155 2.11 -10.88 -2.88
CA VAL A 155 1.42 -11.90 -3.68
C VAL A 155 0.98 -11.30 -5.02
N GLY A 156 0.43 -10.08 -5.03
CA GLY A 156 0.05 -9.38 -6.26
C GLY A 156 1.25 -9.13 -7.18
N VAL A 157 2.38 -8.69 -6.61
CA VAL A 157 3.62 -8.50 -7.38
C VAL A 157 4.12 -9.82 -7.98
N ALA A 158 4.08 -10.91 -7.22
CA ALA A 158 4.48 -12.23 -7.72
C ALA A 158 3.56 -12.72 -8.85
N LEU A 159 2.25 -12.50 -8.73
CA LEU A 159 1.30 -12.82 -9.80
C LEU A 159 1.52 -11.98 -11.06
N ALA A 160 1.80 -10.67 -10.90
CA ALA A 160 2.14 -9.79 -12.04
C ALA A 160 3.37 -10.29 -12.77
N LEU A 161 4.38 -10.72 -12.01
CA LEU A 161 5.59 -11.29 -12.57
C LEU A 161 5.31 -12.54 -13.40
N VAL A 162 4.54 -13.49 -12.85
CA VAL A 162 4.14 -14.71 -13.56
C VAL A 162 3.33 -14.37 -14.82
N ALA A 163 2.37 -13.45 -14.72
CA ALA A 163 1.55 -13.01 -15.84
C ALA A 163 2.41 -12.39 -16.96
N CYS A 164 3.44 -11.62 -16.61
CA CYS A 164 4.36 -11.04 -17.57
C CYS A 164 5.28 -12.10 -18.21
N LEU A 165 5.86 -12.99 -17.40
CA LEU A 165 6.77 -14.03 -17.90
C LEU A 165 6.10 -15.01 -18.86
N VAL A 166 4.85 -15.38 -18.56
CA VAL A 166 4.09 -16.35 -19.33
C VAL A 166 3.26 -15.67 -20.43
N GLY A 167 2.62 -14.55 -20.10
CA GLY A 167 1.65 -13.91 -21.00
C GLY A 167 2.29 -13.06 -22.07
N GLU A 168 3.33 -12.27 -21.73
CA GLU A 168 3.94 -11.34 -22.70
C GLU A 168 4.46 -12.04 -23.96
N PRO A 169 5.17 -13.17 -23.88
CA PRO A 169 5.61 -13.88 -25.08
C PRO A 169 4.50 -14.47 -25.95
N ILE A 170 3.30 -14.70 -25.38
CA ILE A 170 2.18 -15.35 -26.06
C ILE A 170 1.22 -14.34 -26.65
N VAL A 171 0.81 -13.32 -25.88
CA VAL A 171 -0.25 -12.37 -26.27
C VAL A 171 0.24 -10.92 -26.32
N GLY A 172 1.53 -10.68 -26.08
CA GLY A 172 2.11 -9.35 -26.00
C GLY A 172 1.61 -8.55 -24.79
N TRP A 173 2.19 -7.37 -24.56
CA TRP A 173 1.84 -6.55 -23.41
C TRP A 173 0.36 -6.10 -23.41
N ARG A 174 -0.24 -5.83 -24.58
CA ARG A 174 -1.66 -5.48 -24.70
C ARG A 174 -2.57 -6.61 -24.27
N GLY A 175 -2.27 -7.84 -24.71
CA GLY A 175 -3.02 -9.03 -24.33
C GLY A 175 -2.93 -9.29 -22.82
N VAL A 176 -1.76 -9.09 -22.20
CA VAL A 176 -1.59 -9.22 -20.75
C VAL A 176 -2.50 -8.23 -20.00
N PHE A 177 -2.53 -6.95 -20.38
CA PHE A 177 -3.42 -5.97 -19.76
C PHE A 177 -4.90 -6.30 -19.96
N LEU A 178 -5.27 -6.77 -21.15
CA LEU A 178 -6.67 -7.14 -21.45
C LEU A 178 -7.12 -8.33 -20.58
N ILE A 179 -6.30 -9.39 -20.48
CA ILE A 179 -6.59 -10.54 -19.62
C ILE A 179 -6.64 -10.11 -18.15
N SER A 180 -5.73 -9.23 -17.73
CA SER A 180 -5.66 -8.73 -16.36
C SER A 180 -6.89 -7.91 -15.94
N SER A 181 -7.59 -7.31 -16.91
CA SER A 181 -8.85 -6.59 -16.65
C SER A 181 -9.98 -7.51 -16.17
N ALA A 182 -9.84 -8.84 -16.28
CA ALA A 182 -10.75 -9.82 -15.68
C ALA A 182 -10.86 -9.68 -14.16
N SER A 183 -9.94 -8.94 -13.50
CA SER A 183 -10.12 -8.47 -12.10
C SER A 183 -11.46 -7.77 -11.85
N ALA A 184 -12.11 -7.19 -12.89
CA ALA A 184 -13.49 -6.69 -12.84
C ALA A 184 -14.50 -7.75 -12.36
N VAL A 185 -14.26 -9.03 -12.65
CA VAL A 185 -15.10 -10.13 -12.15
C VAL A 185 -15.07 -10.20 -10.61
N VAL A 186 -13.93 -9.85 -10.00
CA VAL A 186 -13.79 -9.75 -8.56
C VAL A 186 -14.73 -8.69 -7.99
N ALA A 187 -14.94 -7.57 -8.69
CA ALA A 187 -15.90 -6.54 -8.27
C ALA A 187 -17.34 -7.09 -8.16
N LEU A 188 -17.73 -7.93 -9.11
CA LEU A 188 -19.06 -8.58 -9.08
C LEU A 188 -19.15 -9.56 -7.90
N PHE A 189 -18.09 -10.32 -7.65
CA PHE A 189 -18.02 -11.24 -6.51
C PHE A 189 -18.10 -10.49 -5.17
N VAL A 190 -17.35 -9.38 -5.03
CA VAL A 190 -17.39 -8.49 -3.87
C VAL A 190 -18.82 -7.98 -3.63
N ARG A 191 -19.48 -7.49 -4.69
CA ARG A 191 -20.85 -6.97 -4.60
C ARG A 191 -21.84 -8.03 -4.06
N GLN A 192 -21.69 -9.28 -4.47
CA GLN A 192 -22.62 -10.35 -4.08
C GLN A 192 -22.33 -10.88 -2.66
N HIS A 193 -21.07 -10.97 -2.26
CA HIS A 193 -20.65 -11.76 -1.12
C HIS A 193 -20.15 -10.97 0.09
N LEU A 194 -19.67 -9.74 -0.10
CA LEU A 194 -19.16 -8.91 0.99
C LEU A 194 -20.34 -8.39 1.83
N PRO A 195 -20.38 -8.61 3.16
CA PRO A 195 -21.35 -7.95 4.03
C PRO A 195 -20.99 -6.46 4.18
N GLU A 196 -21.99 -5.61 4.39
CA GLU A 196 -21.73 -4.22 4.79
C GLU A 196 -21.21 -4.19 6.24
N SER A 197 -20.51 -3.12 6.61
CA SER A 197 -20.03 -2.95 7.98
C SER A 197 -21.21 -2.75 8.95
N ARG A 198 -21.28 -3.61 9.98
CA ARG A 198 -22.31 -3.48 11.02
C ARG A 198 -22.19 -2.16 11.80
N LEU A 199 -20.98 -1.64 11.95
CA LEU A 199 -20.74 -0.36 12.62
C LEU A 199 -21.22 0.81 11.76
N TRP A 200 -21.13 0.70 10.44
CA TRP A 200 -21.66 1.71 9.52
C TRP A 200 -23.19 1.65 9.41
N ASP A 201 -23.76 0.46 9.38
CA ASP A 201 -25.22 0.23 9.23
C ASP A 201 -26.00 0.65 10.50
N GLY A 202 -25.36 0.51 11.68
CA GLY A 202 -25.95 0.84 12.99
C GLY A 202 -25.79 2.30 13.45
N GLN A 203 -24.95 3.09 12.75
CA GLN A 203 -24.72 4.48 13.12
C GLN A 203 -25.35 5.42 12.09
N HIS A 204 -26.22 6.32 12.55
CA HIS A 204 -26.50 7.58 11.86
C HIS A 204 -25.23 8.45 11.98
N VAL A 205 -24.15 8.05 11.27
CA VAL A 205 -22.93 8.83 11.23
C VAL A 205 -23.28 10.17 10.59
N GLU A 206 -23.11 11.24 11.35
CA GLU A 206 -23.22 12.60 10.85
C GLU A 206 -22.27 12.70 9.63
N ARG A 207 -22.86 12.88 8.45
CA ARG A 207 -22.13 12.87 7.18
C ARG A 207 -21.27 14.12 7.11
N LEU A 208 -20.07 14.05 7.71
CA LEU A 208 -19.14 15.16 7.69
C LEU A 208 -18.59 15.36 6.28
N SER A 209 -18.60 16.60 5.80
CA SER A 209 -17.81 16.94 4.60
C SER A 209 -16.32 16.72 4.86
N PRO A 210 -15.47 16.49 3.84
CA PRO A 210 -14.02 16.33 4.03
C PRO A 210 -13.41 17.48 4.82
N THR A 211 -13.86 18.71 4.57
CA THR A 211 -13.42 19.92 5.30
C THR A 211 -13.86 19.92 6.75
N ALA A 212 -15.09 19.47 7.04
CA ALA A 212 -15.60 19.37 8.41
C ALA A 212 -14.86 18.27 9.20
N ALA A 213 -14.56 17.14 8.58
CA ALA A 213 -13.77 16.08 9.20
C ALA A 213 -12.32 16.51 9.48
N PHE A 214 -11.68 17.23 8.55
CA PHE A 214 -10.37 17.84 8.79
C PHE A 214 -10.40 18.87 9.94
N ARG A 215 -11.44 19.72 9.99
CA ARG A 215 -11.64 20.64 11.14
C ARG A 215 -11.81 19.87 12.45
N ARG A 216 -12.47 18.71 12.43
CA ARG A 216 -12.65 17.87 13.62
C ARG A 216 -11.33 17.25 14.07
N ILE A 217 -10.47 16.78 13.15
CA ILE A 217 -9.11 16.34 13.47
C ILE A 217 -8.31 17.49 14.10
N ALA A 218 -8.42 18.70 13.57
CA ALA A 218 -7.76 19.89 14.11
C ALA A 218 -8.29 20.26 15.50
N ALA A 219 -9.61 20.29 15.66
CA ALA A 219 -10.28 20.62 16.94
C ALA A 219 -10.00 19.59 18.04
N ALA A 220 -9.79 18.32 17.67
CA ALA A 220 -9.37 17.27 18.59
C ALA A 220 -7.87 17.30 18.94
N GLY A 221 -7.09 18.26 18.44
CA GLY A 221 -5.64 18.33 18.67
C GLY A 221 -4.82 17.22 17.99
N LEU A 222 -5.39 16.52 17.02
CA LEU A 222 -4.79 15.34 16.38
C LEU A 222 -3.92 15.67 15.16
N LEU A 223 -3.81 16.94 14.75
CA LEU A 223 -2.98 17.36 13.60
C LEU A 223 -1.52 16.95 13.77
N GLY A 224 -0.97 17.03 14.99
CA GLY A 224 0.39 16.60 15.27
C GLY A 224 0.58 15.09 15.07
N ALA A 225 -0.36 14.27 15.50
CA ALA A 225 -0.34 12.83 15.28
C ALA A 225 -0.51 12.48 13.81
N PHE A 226 -1.43 13.17 13.10
CA PHE A 226 -1.64 13.05 11.67
C PHE A 226 -0.36 13.36 10.89
N GLY A 227 0.26 14.53 11.13
CA GLY A 227 1.47 14.96 10.43
C GLY A 227 2.65 14.01 10.67
N LYS A 228 2.86 13.55 11.90
CA LYS A 228 3.91 12.58 12.23
C LYS A 228 3.67 11.22 11.55
N GLY A 229 2.43 10.73 11.55
CA GLY A 229 2.04 9.50 10.86
C GLY A 229 2.18 9.61 9.35
N PHE A 230 1.76 10.74 8.77
CA PHE A 230 1.93 11.03 7.35
C PHE A 230 3.41 11.02 6.93
N VAL A 231 4.29 11.73 7.67
CA VAL A 231 5.73 11.73 7.37
C VAL A 231 6.33 10.34 7.50
N LEU A 232 5.95 9.55 8.52
CA LEU A 232 6.38 8.16 8.65
C LEU A 232 5.98 7.35 7.40
N ALA A 233 4.75 7.53 6.92
CA ALA A 233 4.27 6.86 5.73
C ALA A 233 5.04 7.32 4.46
N VAL A 234 5.30 8.62 4.31
CA VAL A 234 6.10 9.17 3.18
C VAL A 234 7.49 8.54 3.16
N LEU A 235 8.19 8.51 4.29
CA LEU A 235 9.54 7.95 4.40
C LEU A 235 9.56 6.45 4.08
N LYS A 236 8.63 5.69 4.67
CA LYS A 236 8.58 4.25 4.47
C LYS A 236 8.13 3.84 3.08
N LEU A 237 7.06 4.45 2.56
CA LEU A 237 6.61 4.23 1.18
C LEU A 237 7.66 4.72 0.18
N GLY A 238 8.34 5.84 0.49
CA GLY A 238 9.49 6.30 -0.28
C GLY A 238 10.58 5.24 -0.38
N THR A 239 10.97 4.62 0.73
CA THR A 239 11.92 3.49 0.74
C THR A 239 11.45 2.38 -0.21
N TYR A 240 10.18 2.00 -0.14
CA TYR A 240 9.62 0.94 -0.98
C TYR A 240 9.62 1.32 -2.46
N TRP A 241 8.97 2.42 -2.82
CA TRP A 241 8.77 2.80 -4.23
C TRP A 241 10.07 3.19 -4.93
N THR A 242 11.01 3.84 -4.23
CA THR A 242 12.33 4.14 -4.80
C THR A 242 13.19 2.89 -5.01
N CYS A 243 13.02 1.87 -4.17
CA CYS A 243 13.77 0.62 -4.28
C CYS A 243 13.17 -0.32 -5.34
N TYR A 244 11.85 -0.57 -5.28
CA TYR A 244 11.25 -1.68 -6.02
C TYR A 244 10.73 -1.32 -7.41
N ILE A 245 10.31 -0.06 -7.65
CA ILE A 245 9.72 0.30 -8.94
C ILE A 245 10.75 0.37 -10.07
N TRP A 246 12.00 0.75 -9.73
CA TRP A 246 13.11 0.82 -10.67
C TRP A 246 13.92 -0.47 -10.78
N LEU A 247 13.82 -1.35 -9.80
CA LEU A 247 14.65 -2.54 -9.71
C LEU A 247 14.55 -3.43 -10.97
N PRO A 248 13.36 -3.73 -11.51
CA PRO A 248 13.26 -4.56 -12.72
C PRO A 248 13.98 -3.95 -13.93
N LYS A 249 13.75 -2.66 -14.21
CA LYS A 249 14.39 -1.94 -15.33
C LYS A 249 15.90 -1.86 -15.14
N PHE A 250 16.34 -1.53 -13.92
CA PHE A 250 17.76 -1.45 -13.59
C PHE A 250 18.48 -2.78 -13.84
N LEU A 251 17.93 -3.90 -13.36
CA LEU A 251 18.53 -5.23 -13.52
C LEU A 251 18.61 -5.64 -15.01
N GLN A 252 17.60 -5.27 -15.81
CA GLN A 252 17.59 -5.58 -17.23
C GLN A 252 18.62 -4.75 -18.02
N GLN A 253 18.72 -3.45 -17.77
CA GLN A 253 19.54 -2.53 -18.55
C GLN A 253 21.01 -2.49 -18.09
N GLN A 254 21.26 -2.39 -16.81
CA GLN A 254 22.61 -2.18 -16.26
C GLN A 254 23.38 -3.49 -16.06
N MET A 255 22.66 -4.56 -15.79
CA MET A 255 23.26 -5.86 -15.48
C MET A 255 23.24 -6.82 -16.68
N GLY A 256 22.64 -6.41 -17.81
CA GLY A 256 22.43 -7.31 -18.96
C GLY A 256 21.62 -8.55 -18.58
N GLN A 257 20.86 -8.49 -17.48
CA GLN A 257 20.06 -9.61 -16.99
C GLN A 257 18.82 -9.74 -17.86
N GLY A 258 18.54 -10.95 -18.33
CA GLY A 258 17.27 -11.24 -18.99
C GLY A 258 16.08 -11.06 -18.01
N VAL A 259 14.88 -10.92 -18.59
CA VAL A 259 13.63 -10.75 -17.81
C VAL A 259 13.51 -11.82 -16.72
N GLY A 260 13.84 -13.09 -17.04
CA GLY A 260 13.74 -14.19 -16.07
C GLY A 260 14.63 -14.04 -14.83
N ARG A 261 15.87 -13.56 -14.99
CA ARG A 261 16.76 -13.34 -13.84
C ARG A 261 16.36 -12.12 -13.01
N SER A 262 15.98 -11.02 -13.64
CA SER A 262 15.45 -9.86 -12.92
C SER A 262 14.19 -10.22 -12.15
N ALA A 263 13.36 -11.10 -12.69
CA ALA A 263 12.19 -11.69 -12.10
C ALA A 263 12.48 -12.44 -10.79
N LEU A 264 13.50 -13.31 -10.81
CA LEU A 264 13.91 -14.07 -9.61
C LEU A 264 14.35 -13.13 -8.47
N TRP A 265 15.03 -12.03 -8.79
CA TRP A 265 15.47 -11.07 -7.78
C TRP A 265 14.30 -10.34 -7.12
N VAL A 266 13.41 -9.81 -7.94
CA VAL A 266 12.20 -9.16 -7.43
C VAL A 266 11.35 -10.15 -6.64
N GLY A 267 11.16 -11.36 -7.18
CA GLY A 267 10.40 -12.43 -6.53
C GLY A 267 10.98 -12.84 -5.16
N SER A 268 12.32 -12.93 -5.06
CA SER A 268 12.98 -13.27 -3.79
C SER A 268 12.86 -12.15 -2.76
N ALA A 269 12.95 -10.88 -3.19
CA ALA A 269 12.68 -9.75 -2.32
C ALA A 269 11.22 -9.73 -1.85
N GLN A 270 10.27 -10.05 -2.72
CA GLN A 270 8.85 -10.13 -2.36
C GLN A 270 8.56 -11.32 -1.43
N LEU A 271 9.22 -12.45 -1.60
CA LEU A 271 9.15 -13.56 -0.64
C LEU A 271 9.68 -13.14 0.73
N GLY A 272 10.82 -12.44 0.77
CA GLY A 272 11.34 -11.86 2.00
C GLY A 272 10.33 -10.92 2.65
N GLN A 273 9.67 -10.05 1.88
CA GLN A 273 8.67 -9.11 2.37
C GLN A 273 7.43 -9.83 2.92
N LEU A 274 6.96 -10.86 2.25
CA LEU A 274 5.85 -11.68 2.74
C LEU A 274 6.16 -12.29 4.11
N LEU A 275 7.32 -12.92 4.25
CA LEU A 275 7.79 -13.48 5.53
C LEU A 275 7.96 -12.39 6.59
N GLY A 276 8.52 -11.24 6.20
CA GLY A 276 8.68 -10.07 7.06
C GLY A 276 7.36 -9.53 7.57
N MET A 277 6.33 -9.42 6.72
CA MET A 277 4.98 -8.96 7.11
C MET A 277 4.33 -9.88 8.13
N VAL A 278 4.40 -11.20 7.90
CA VAL A 278 3.86 -12.19 8.84
C VAL A 278 4.56 -12.10 10.19
N ALA A 279 5.89 -12.01 10.19
CA ALA A 279 6.69 -11.90 11.40
C ALA A 279 6.50 -10.55 12.12
N PHE A 280 6.31 -9.45 11.37
CA PHE A 280 6.14 -8.11 11.92
C PHE A 280 4.99 -8.01 12.90
N GLY A 281 3.84 -8.61 12.59
CA GLY A 281 2.68 -8.61 13.47
C GLY A 281 3.02 -9.16 14.87
N VAL A 282 3.75 -10.28 14.91
CA VAL A 282 4.18 -10.92 16.17
C VAL A 282 5.23 -10.06 16.89
N VAL A 283 6.22 -9.55 16.17
CA VAL A 283 7.29 -8.71 16.74
C VAL A 283 6.71 -7.41 17.31
N ALA A 284 5.82 -6.76 16.57
CA ALA A 284 5.20 -5.51 16.96
C ALA A 284 4.25 -5.68 18.17
N ASP A 285 3.56 -6.81 18.27
CA ASP A 285 2.70 -7.12 19.41
C ASP A 285 3.52 -7.48 20.66
N ARG A 286 4.73 -8.05 20.50
CA ARG A 286 5.58 -8.45 21.61
C ARG A 286 6.50 -7.33 22.13
N TYR A 287 7.10 -6.55 21.22
CA TYR A 287 8.15 -5.58 21.55
C TYR A 287 7.73 -4.12 21.39
N GLY A 288 6.53 -3.86 20.85
CA GLY A 288 6.01 -2.53 20.57
C GLY A 288 6.20 -2.10 19.11
N ARG A 289 5.37 -1.13 18.70
CA ARG A 289 5.34 -0.64 17.31
C ARG A 289 6.62 0.07 16.93
N ARG A 290 7.14 0.96 17.82
CA ARG A 290 8.36 1.72 17.57
C ARG A 290 9.58 0.82 17.36
N ALA A 291 9.81 -0.11 18.27
CA ALA A 291 10.95 -1.03 18.21
C ALA A 291 10.90 -1.90 16.94
N ALA A 292 9.72 -2.42 16.58
CA ALA A 292 9.52 -3.22 15.39
C ALA A 292 9.82 -2.42 14.11
N PHE A 293 9.25 -1.22 13.94
CA PHE A 293 9.56 -0.35 12.79
C PHE A 293 11.05 -0.02 12.70
N THR A 294 11.69 0.30 13.83
CA THR A 294 13.13 0.60 13.86
C THR A 294 13.97 -0.59 13.40
N ALA A 295 13.78 -1.77 13.99
CA ALA A 295 14.55 -2.96 13.68
C ALA A 295 14.41 -3.35 12.19
N TYR A 296 13.20 -3.33 11.66
CA TYR A 296 12.92 -3.68 10.28
C TYR A 296 13.48 -2.64 9.29
N SER A 297 13.37 -1.36 9.61
CA SER A 297 13.90 -0.29 8.74
C SER A 297 15.44 -0.29 8.73
N LEU A 298 16.09 -0.54 9.86
CA LEU A 298 17.56 -0.68 9.92
C LEU A 298 18.04 -1.94 9.19
N LEU A 299 17.31 -3.06 9.28
CA LEU A 299 17.62 -4.25 8.49
C LEU A 299 17.52 -3.96 6.98
N THR A 300 16.48 -3.24 6.55
CA THR A 300 16.33 -2.79 5.15
C THR A 300 17.52 -1.92 4.75
N ALA A 301 17.89 -0.92 5.56
CA ALA A 301 19.02 -0.03 5.27
C ALA A 301 20.35 -0.78 5.17
N ALA A 302 20.61 -1.71 6.08
CA ALA A 302 21.84 -2.53 6.07
C ALA A 302 21.91 -3.43 4.82
N ALA A 303 20.80 -4.06 4.45
CA ALA A 303 20.71 -4.88 3.24
C ALA A 303 20.95 -4.05 1.98
N ILE A 304 20.31 -2.87 1.88
CA ILE A 304 20.50 -1.94 0.76
C ILE A 304 21.94 -1.44 0.71
N TYR A 305 22.56 -1.13 1.87
CA TYR A 305 23.97 -0.75 1.93
C TYR A 305 24.87 -1.82 1.31
N GLY A 306 24.69 -3.09 1.69
CA GLY A 306 25.42 -4.21 1.11
C GLY A 306 25.26 -4.28 -0.42
N LEU A 307 24.01 -4.18 -0.88
CA LEU A 307 23.69 -4.22 -2.32
C LEU A 307 24.22 -3.00 -3.08
N ALA A 308 24.27 -1.81 -2.47
CA ALA A 308 24.74 -0.59 -3.13
C ALA A 308 26.26 -0.50 -3.24
N PHE A 309 26.98 -0.85 -2.16
CA PHE A 309 28.41 -0.58 -2.04
C PHE A 309 29.30 -1.83 -2.12
N HIS A 310 28.73 -3.03 -1.92
CA HIS A 310 29.46 -4.29 -1.98
C HIS A 310 28.93 -5.25 -3.05
N TRP A 311 28.33 -4.69 -4.09
CA TRP A 311 27.64 -5.43 -5.14
C TRP A 311 28.48 -6.54 -5.77
N GLN A 312 29.72 -6.22 -6.22
CA GLN A 312 30.59 -7.20 -6.88
C GLN A 312 31.01 -8.33 -5.94
N ALA A 313 31.32 -8.00 -4.68
CA ALA A 313 31.66 -8.99 -3.67
C ALA A 313 30.47 -9.92 -3.36
N LEU A 314 29.26 -9.36 -3.33
CA LEU A 314 28.05 -10.16 -3.12
C LEU A 314 27.74 -11.06 -4.31
N LEU A 315 27.94 -10.59 -5.55
CA LEU A 315 27.74 -11.42 -6.74
C LEU A 315 28.68 -12.62 -6.82
N ALA A 316 29.91 -12.48 -6.27
CA ALA A 316 30.88 -13.58 -6.20
C ALA A 316 30.43 -14.69 -5.23
N GLU A 317 29.55 -14.37 -4.25
CA GLU A 317 29.03 -15.30 -3.25
C GLU A 317 27.49 -15.38 -3.29
N PRO A 318 26.93 -16.29 -4.08
CA PRO A 318 25.47 -16.36 -4.31
C PRO A 318 24.63 -16.41 -3.02
N VAL A 319 25.08 -17.13 -2.01
CA VAL A 319 24.34 -17.24 -0.73
C VAL A 319 24.25 -15.88 -0.03
N ARG A 320 25.33 -15.12 0.05
CA ARG A 320 25.33 -13.78 0.68
C ARG A 320 24.48 -12.81 -0.12
N PHE A 321 24.56 -12.90 -1.44
CA PHE A 321 23.74 -12.07 -2.33
C PHE A 321 22.25 -12.29 -2.10
N TRP A 322 21.79 -13.54 -2.18
CA TRP A 322 20.38 -13.86 -1.98
C TRP A 322 19.90 -13.54 -0.56
N THR A 323 20.76 -13.73 0.44
CA THR A 323 20.49 -13.33 1.83
C THR A 323 20.26 -11.82 1.93
N ALA A 324 21.06 -11.00 1.26
CA ALA A 324 20.89 -9.54 1.26
C ALA A 324 19.56 -9.13 0.58
N VAL A 325 19.22 -9.75 -0.57
CA VAL A 325 17.97 -9.47 -1.29
C VAL A 325 16.74 -9.85 -0.44
N VAL A 326 16.76 -11.05 0.17
CA VAL A 326 15.66 -11.51 1.03
C VAL A 326 15.57 -10.68 2.31
N ALA A 327 16.72 -10.29 2.92
CA ALA A 327 16.76 -9.42 4.10
C ALA A 327 16.20 -8.02 3.81
N MET A 328 16.51 -7.45 2.65
CA MET A 328 15.93 -6.19 2.19
C MET A 328 14.40 -6.29 2.10
N GLY A 329 13.91 -7.37 1.50
CA GLY A 329 12.49 -7.68 1.45
C GLY A 329 11.89 -7.84 2.84
N PHE A 330 12.47 -8.68 3.69
CA PHE A 330 12.00 -8.95 5.04
C PHE A 330 11.86 -7.65 5.87
N GLY A 331 12.88 -6.81 5.86
CA GLY A 331 12.83 -5.50 6.53
C GLY A 331 11.75 -4.58 5.94
N SER A 332 11.44 -4.69 4.65
CA SER A 332 10.32 -3.96 4.03
C SER A 332 8.95 -4.38 4.57
N GLY A 333 8.84 -5.55 5.18
CA GLY A 333 7.60 -6.09 5.78
C GLY A 333 6.98 -5.24 6.88
N CYS A 334 7.68 -4.23 7.44
CA CYS A 334 7.09 -3.30 8.40
C CYS A 334 5.96 -2.42 7.82
N THR A 335 5.74 -2.41 6.50
CA THR A 335 4.54 -1.80 5.90
C THR A 335 3.25 -2.40 6.46
N ALA A 336 3.27 -3.66 6.89
CA ALA A 336 2.14 -4.33 7.56
C ALA A 336 1.68 -3.64 8.85
N GLY A 337 2.54 -2.83 9.47
CA GLY A 337 2.25 -2.13 10.71
C GLY A 337 1.39 -0.89 10.58
N PHE A 338 1.26 -0.29 9.39
CA PHE A 338 0.55 0.98 9.23
C PHE A 338 -0.93 0.90 9.57
N GLY A 339 -1.62 -0.18 9.17
CA GLY A 339 -3.04 -0.34 9.45
C GLY A 339 -3.33 -0.32 10.94
N ALA A 340 -2.58 -1.09 11.73
CA ALA A 340 -2.73 -1.13 13.19
C ALA A 340 -2.28 0.19 13.84
N LEU A 341 -1.12 0.71 13.46
CA LEU A 341 -0.58 1.96 14.01
C LEU A 341 -1.54 3.14 13.80
N PHE A 342 -2.07 3.31 12.61
CA PHE A 342 -3.00 4.40 12.32
C PHE A 342 -4.36 4.21 12.99
N ALA A 343 -4.88 2.98 13.04
CA ALA A 343 -6.12 2.69 13.77
C ALA A 343 -6.00 3.02 15.28
N GLU A 344 -4.81 2.81 15.85
CA GLU A 344 -4.50 3.10 17.26
C GLU A 344 -4.16 4.58 17.54
N LEU A 345 -3.97 5.42 16.49
CA LEU A 345 -3.70 6.85 16.61
C LEU A 345 -4.96 7.71 16.59
N PHE A 346 -6.01 7.28 15.87
CA PHE A 346 -7.17 8.11 15.59
C PHE A 346 -8.46 7.55 16.21
N PRO A 347 -9.35 8.41 16.76
CA PRO A 347 -10.66 8.00 17.24
C PRO A 347 -11.57 7.54 16.09
N THR A 348 -12.57 6.74 16.43
CA THR A 348 -13.43 6.02 15.47
C THR A 348 -14.14 6.93 14.48
N ASP A 349 -14.56 8.10 14.91
CA ASP A 349 -15.33 9.07 14.13
C ASP A 349 -14.57 9.74 12.97
N VAL A 350 -13.21 9.81 13.06
CA VAL A 350 -12.34 10.37 12.03
C VAL A 350 -11.27 9.39 11.55
N ARG A 351 -11.29 8.15 12.06
CA ARG A 351 -10.24 7.14 11.82
C ARG A 351 -10.03 6.87 10.34
N ASN A 352 -11.10 6.54 9.62
CA ASN A 352 -10.99 6.12 8.22
C ASN A 352 -10.50 7.25 7.33
N LEU A 353 -11.03 8.46 7.51
CA LEU A 353 -10.55 9.62 6.78
C LEU A 353 -9.09 9.91 7.11
N ALA A 354 -8.71 9.93 8.39
CA ALA A 354 -7.34 10.23 8.81
C ALA A 354 -6.33 9.17 8.31
N MET A 355 -6.66 7.88 8.48
CA MET A 355 -5.83 6.78 7.99
C MET A 355 -5.72 6.80 6.47
N GLY A 356 -6.86 6.87 5.78
CA GLY A 356 -6.95 6.85 4.33
C GLY A 356 -6.20 8.04 3.72
N THR A 357 -6.43 9.25 4.25
CA THR A 357 -5.74 10.45 3.77
C THR A 357 -4.24 10.37 4.04
N ALA A 358 -3.81 10.02 5.25
CA ALA A 358 -2.38 9.98 5.59
C ALA A 358 -1.63 8.96 4.72
N TYR A 359 -2.16 7.75 4.55
CA TYR A 359 -1.50 6.71 3.77
C TYR A 359 -1.55 6.96 2.27
N ASN A 360 -2.73 7.27 1.71
CA ASN A 360 -2.86 7.44 0.26
C ASN A 360 -2.24 8.75 -0.24
N LEU A 361 -2.27 9.83 0.56
CA LEU A 361 -1.53 11.04 0.23
C LEU A 361 -0.02 10.80 0.25
N ALA A 362 0.48 10.04 1.25
CA ALA A 362 1.88 9.63 1.30
C ALA A 362 2.26 8.75 0.09
N ARG A 363 1.36 7.86 -0.35
CA ARG A 363 1.51 7.07 -1.59
C ARG A 363 1.51 7.96 -2.82
N GLY A 364 0.62 8.95 -2.88
CA GLY A 364 0.55 9.92 -3.98
C GLY A 364 1.81 10.76 -4.13
N VAL A 365 2.44 11.15 -3.01
CA VAL A 365 3.73 11.86 -3.01
C VAL A 365 4.83 11.04 -3.71
N GLN A 366 4.72 9.72 -3.74
CA GLN A 366 5.70 8.86 -4.41
C GLN A 366 5.70 8.98 -5.95
N VAL A 367 4.83 9.78 -6.53
CA VAL A 367 4.89 10.12 -7.97
C VAL A 367 6.27 10.63 -8.39
N VAL A 368 6.99 11.30 -7.48
CA VAL A 368 8.34 11.81 -7.72
C VAL A 368 9.45 10.76 -7.49
N ALA A 369 9.15 9.63 -6.85
CA ALA A 369 10.16 8.63 -6.49
C ALA A 369 10.94 8.10 -7.72
N PRO A 370 10.30 7.72 -8.85
CA PRO A 370 11.04 7.28 -10.02
C PRO A 370 11.96 8.36 -10.60
N VAL A 371 11.55 9.62 -10.55
CA VAL A 371 12.33 10.76 -11.06
C VAL A 371 13.56 10.99 -10.20
N ILE A 372 13.40 10.96 -8.88
CA ILE A 372 14.49 11.13 -7.91
C ILE A 372 15.55 10.01 -8.12
N VAL A 373 15.11 8.76 -8.17
CA VAL A 373 16.03 7.63 -8.39
C VAL A 373 16.73 7.75 -9.73
N GLY A 374 15.99 8.07 -10.81
CA GLY A 374 16.58 8.27 -12.14
C GLY A 374 17.68 9.33 -12.15
N PHE A 375 17.48 10.46 -11.45
CA PHE A 375 18.49 11.50 -11.30
C PHE A 375 19.75 10.99 -10.58
N PHE A 376 19.61 10.33 -9.43
CA PHE A 376 20.76 9.82 -8.68
C PHE A 376 21.49 8.68 -9.40
N VAL A 377 20.78 7.82 -10.11
CA VAL A 377 21.37 6.77 -10.96
C VAL A 377 22.20 7.39 -12.08
N SER A 378 21.72 8.46 -12.73
CA SER A 378 22.44 9.12 -13.82
C SER A 378 23.74 9.80 -13.36
N GLN A 379 23.78 10.29 -12.11
CA GLN A 379 24.94 11.02 -11.57
C GLN A 379 25.96 10.08 -10.87
N TYR A 380 25.47 9.08 -10.14
CA TYR A 380 26.29 8.28 -9.21
C TYR A 380 26.15 6.76 -9.43
N GLY A 381 25.51 6.35 -10.53
CA GLY A 381 25.27 4.94 -10.83
C GLY A 381 24.35 4.24 -9.81
N LEU A 382 24.51 2.92 -9.70
CA LEU A 382 23.70 2.09 -8.82
C LEU A 382 23.73 2.54 -7.35
N ALA A 383 24.93 2.83 -6.86
CA ALA A 383 25.12 3.25 -5.47
C ALA A 383 24.32 4.53 -5.15
N GLY A 384 24.29 5.49 -6.09
CA GLY A 384 23.47 6.70 -5.95
C GLY A 384 21.97 6.40 -5.91
N GLY A 385 21.49 5.56 -6.82
CA GLY A 385 20.08 5.15 -6.88
C GLY A 385 19.62 4.43 -5.61
N LEU A 386 20.40 3.45 -5.13
CA LEU A 386 20.10 2.70 -3.91
C LEU A 386 20.41 3.49 -2.62
N GLY A 387 21.24 4.53 -2.68
CA GLY A 387 21.48 5.43 -1.55
C GLY A 387 20.22 6.15 -1.07
N VAL A 388 19.33 6.51 -2.00
CA VAL A 388 18.06 7.18 -1.66
C VAL A 388 17.19 6.32 -0.74
N PRO A 389 16.78 5.10 -1.10
CA PRO A 389 15.96 4.27 -0.22
C PRO A 389 16.68 3.88 1.08
N MET A 390 18.00 3.76 1.08
CA MET A 390 18.79 3.53 2.29
C MET A 390 18.63 4.68 3.30
N VAL A 391 18.79 5.92 2.86
CA VAL A 391 18.62 7.11 3.70
C VAL A 391 17.18 7.21 4.21
N LEU A 392 16.18 6.98 3.35
CA LEU A 392 14.78 6.99 3.74
C LEU A 392 14.46 5.91 4.79
N ALA A 393 15.08 4.73 4.70
CA ALA A 393 14.94 3.67 5.70
C ALA A 393 15.52 4.08 7.06
N ILE A 394 16.71 4.70 7.08
CA ILE A 394 17.32 5.23 8.30
C ILE A 394 16.45 6.32 8.92
N LEU A 395 15.96 7.24 8.10
CA LEU A 395 15.03 8.29 8.56
C LEU A 395 13.72 7.71 9.10
N THR A 396 13.20 6.63 8.50
CA THR A 396 12.02 5.91 9.01
C THR A 396 12.29 5.35 10.42
N ALA A 397 13.46 4.72 10.62
CA ALA A 397 13.86 4.16 11.91
C ALA A 397 13.98 5.22 13.02
N ALA A 398 14.44 6.41 12.66
CA ALA A 398 14.53 7.55 13.59
C ALA A 398 13.18 8.22 13.82
N TRP A 399 12.42 8.46 12.73
CA TRP A 399 11.17 9.23 12.79
C TRP A 399 10.08 8.55 13.58
N VAL A 400 10.01 7.21 13.57
CA VAL A 400 8.97 6.47 14.32
C VAL A 400 8.94 6.80 15.82
N TRP A 401 10.07 7.24 16.40
CA TRP A 401 10.18 7.63 17.80
C TRP A 401 9.49 8.96 18.13
N THR A 402 9.13 9.75 17.14
CA THR A 402 8.32 10.96 17.33
C THR A 402 6.84 10.66 17.60
N LEU A 403 6.39 9.44 17.25
CA LEU A 403 5.05 8.95 17.48
C LEU A 403 4.93 8.34 18.90
N PRO A 404 3.76 8.34 19.52
CA PRO A 404 3.54 7.61 20.78
C PRO A 404 3.61 6.10 20.54
N GLU A 405 4.06 5.32 21.54
CA GLU A 405 3.87 3.87 21.51
C GLU A 405 2.36 3.54 21.62
N THR A 406 1.89 2.71 20.70
CA THR A 406 0.46 2.41 20.61
C THR A 406 0.10 0.96 20.98
N ARG A 407 1.11 0.17 21.34
CA ARG A 407 0.93 -1.23 21.74
C ARG A 407 -0.17 -1.40 22.80
N HIS A 408 -1.09 -2.31 22.53
CA HIS A 408 -2.22 -2.65 23.43
C HIS A 408 -3.18 -1.50 23.76
N ARG A 409 -3.19 -0.40 23.00
CA ARG A 409 -4.17 0.65 23.22
C ARG A 409 -5.59 0.12 22.94
N ASP A 410 -6.47 0.37 23.92
CA ASP A 410 -7.90 0.12 23.74
C ASP A 410 -8.50 1.23 22.88
N LEU A 411 -9.06 0.84 21.71
CA LEU A 411 -9.71 1.78 20.80
C LEU A 411 -10.90 2.49 21.46
N ALA A 412 -11.64 1.81 22.36
CA ALA A 412 -12.74 2.41 23.10
C ALA A 412 -12.27 3.45 24.12
N ALA A 413 -11.04 3.30 24.67
CA ALA A 413 -10.45 4.30 25.54
C ALA A 413 -10.02 5.56 24.79
N ILE A 414 -9.64 5.45 23.52
CA ILE A 414 -9.33 6.60 22.66
C ILE A 414 -10.59 7.41 22.42
N ASP A 415 -11.71 6.75 22.14
CA ASP A 415 -13.00 7.41 21.90
C ASP A 415 -13.51 8.12 23.15
N ARG A 416 -13.40 7.50 24.34
CA ARG A 416 -13.80 8.10 25.63
C ARG A 416 -13.02 9.37 25.98
N ARG A 417 -11.71 9.43 25.70
CA ARG A 417 -10.89 10.63 25.95
C ARG A 417 -11.29 11.82 25.10
N ASN A 418 -11.77 11.58 23.88
CA ASN A 418 -12.16 12.64 22.95
C ASN A 418 -13.63 13.10 23.15
N HIS A 419 -14.49 12.27 23.75
CA HIS A 419 -15.87 12.63 24.06
C HIS A 419 -16.04 13.11 25.50
N GLY A 420 -15.14 12.74 26.44
CA GLY A 420 -15.19 13.11 27.85
C GLY A 420 -14.63 14.49 28.19
N GLY A 421 -14.13 15.24 27.24
CA GLY A 421 -13.57 16.58 27.41
C GLY A 421 -14.54 17.75 27.12
N ARG A 422 -15.84 17.51 27.09
CA ARG A 422 -16.85 18.58 27.02
C ARG A 422 -17.52 18.68 28.37
N PRO A 423 -17.41 19.82 29.10
CA PRO A 423 -18.29 20.12 30.21
C PRO A 423 -19.74 20.25 29.80
#